data_30d02f1c73646ec1e75d35d190273cf6
#
_entry.id   30d02f1c73646ec1e75d35d190273cf6
#
_cell.length_a   1.000
_cell.length_b   1.000
_cell.length_c   1.000
_cell.angle_alpha   90.00
_cell.angle_beta   90.00
_cell.angle_gamma   90.00
#
_symmetry.space_group_name_H-M   'P 1'
#
loop_
_entity.id
_entity.type
_entity.pdbx_description
1 polymer ?
#
loop_
_entity_poly.entity_id
_entity_poly.type
_entity_poly.pdbx_seq_one_letter_code
_entity_poly.pdbx_strand_id
1 'polypeptide(L)'
;EIIAVTDGLGRPFQTVTKSTQTGTVKERLATLQEYDAMGRETKMWLPTPVTADYVTAAALKNTAKGSTGYSDTRPYSETVYEASPLDRVTKQYGAGAAWYSGHPVATDYLTNTVSGVLSCKLYTTDGNTLDDNGGELYAAGMLQMVKTTDEDGNASYTFTDKQERTVLTRQMNGTEQLDTYFVYDAKGNLCFVLQPEYQKTADLSLYAFQYKYDNRNRCTWKKLPGAE
;
A
#
# COMPACT_ATOMS: atom_id res chain seq x y z
N GLU A 1 -2.34 -31.19 -3.79
CA GLU A 1 -2.45 -31.34 -2.32
C GLU A 1 -1.59 -30.26 -1.64
N ILE A 2 -2.10 -29.66 -0.55
CA ILE A 2 -1.39 -28.67 0.24
C ILE A 2 -1.28 -29.19 1.68
N ILE A 3 -0.07 -29.14 2.22
CA ILE A 3 0.20 -29.49 3.63
C ILE A 3 0.69 -28.22 4.33
N ALA A 4 -0.02 -27.77 5.35
CA ALA A 4 0.41 -26.67 6.20
C ALA A 4 0.95 -27.22 7.52
N VAL A 5 2.12 -26.75 7.92
CA VAL A 5 2.78 -27.07 9.20
C VAL A 5 2.74 -25.83 10.06
N THR A 6 2.21 -25.97 11.27
CA THR A 6 2.09 -24.87 12.24
C THR A 6 3.13 -24.98 13.34
N ASP A 7 3.49 -23.86 13.94
CA ASP A 7 4.32 -23.82 15.14
C ASP A 7 3.49 -24.16 16.41
N GLY A 8 4.13 -24.14 17.57
CA GLY A 8 3.48 -24.44 18.86
C GLY A 8 2.41 -23.42 19.28
N LEU A 9 2.26 -22.29 18.56
CA LEU A 9 1.23 -21.27 18.75
C LEU A 9 0.12 -21.36 17.70
N GLY A 10 0.17 -22.37 16.81
CA GLY A 10 -0.81 -22.56 15.73
C GLY A 10 -0.58 -21.67 14.50
N ARG A 11 0.55 -20.94 14.40
CA ARG A 11 0.86 -20.11 13.25
C ARG A 11 1.48 -20.95 12.13
N PRO A 12 1.04 -20.79 10.85
CA PRO A 12 1.63 -21.53 9.76
C PRO A 12 3.08 -21.05 9.53
N PHE A 13 4.05 -21.95 9.59
CA PHE A 13 5.43 -21.58 9.31
C PHE A 13 6.01 -22.30 8.10
N GLN A 14 5.43 -23.41 7.66
CA GLN A 14 5.81 -24.07 6.42
C GLN A 14 4.57 -24.53 5.66
N THR A 15 4.56 -24.34 4.36
CA THR A 15 3.51 -24.88 3.47
C THR A 15 4.18 -25.68 2.35
N VAL A 16 3.76 -26.94 2.16
CA VAL A 16 4.24 -27.78 1.08
C VAL A 16 3.10 -28.00 0.09
N THR A 17 3.31 -27.58 -1.15
CA THR A 17 2.39 -27.81 -2.28
C THR A 17 2.91 -28.98 -3.09
N LYS A 18 2.05 -29.98 -3.33
CA LYS A 18 2.35 -31.16 -4.15
C LYS A 18 1.64 -31.07 -5.49
N SER A 19 2.39 -31.21 -6.57
CA SER A 19 1.87 -31.48 -7.89
C SER A 19 1.78 -32.98 -8.09
N THR A 20 0.60 -33.51 -8.50
CA THR A 20 0.39 -34.92 -8.76
C THR A 20 -0.05 -35.13 -10.20
N GLN A 21 0.47 -36.19 -10.83
CA GLN A 21 0.02 -36.65 -12.13
C GLN A 21 -0.26 -38.15 -12.06
N THR A 22 -1.50 -38.56 -12.41
CA THR A 22 -1.93 -39.95 -12.40
C THR A 22 -1.70 -40.65 -11.05
N GLY A 23 -1.96 -39.93 -9.92
CA GLY A 23 -1.80 -40.44 -8.56
C GLY A 23 -0.36 -40.45 -8.03
N THR A 24 0.63 -40.12 -8.85
CA THR A 24 2.04 -40.03 -8.44
C THR A 24 2.45 -38.60 -8.17
N VAL A 25 3.09 -38.32 -7.03
CA VAL A 25 3.65 -37.01 -6.73
C VAL A 25 4.84 -36.75 -7.64
N LYS A 26 4.77 -35.69 -8.44
CA LYS A 26 5.81 -35.29 -9.40
C LYS A 26 6.76 -34.27 -8.77
N GLU A 27 6.23 -33.32 -8.02
CA GLU A 27 6.97 -32.23 -7.46
C GLU A 27 6.42 -31.80 -6.11
N ARG A 28 7.30 -31.38 -5.22
CA ARG A 28 6.96 -30.72 -3.96
C ARG A 28 7.67 -29.39 -3.89
N LEU A 29 6.91 -28.33 -3.64
CA LEU A 29 7.45 -26.98 -3.39
C LEU A 29 7.09 -26.58 -1.97
N ALA A 30 8.08 -26.22 -1.18
CA ALA A 30 7.89 -25.74 0.19
C ALA A 30 8.17 -24.24 0.28
N THR A 31 7.30 -23.51 0.96
CA THR A 31 7.53 -22.14 1.43
C THR A 31 7.76 -22.12 2.91
N LEU A 32 8.51 -21.15 3.41
CA LEU A 32 8.79 -20.97 4.84
C LEU A 32 8.46 -19.52 5.24
N GLN A 33 7.70 -19.38 6.32
CA GLN A 33 7.36 -18.11 6.98
C GLN A 33 8.19 -17.95 8.24
N GLU A 34 8.81 -16.79 8.45
CA GLU A 34 9.51 -16.47 9.70
C GLU A 34 8.79 -15.36 10.45
N TYR A 35 8.79 -15.47 11.78
CA TYR A 35 8.16 -14.53 12.69
C TYR A 35 9.21 -13.87 13.58
N ASP A 36 8.99 -12.63 13.97
CA ASP A 36 9.79 -11.97 15.01
C ASP A 36 9.33 -12.36 16.43
N ALA A 37 9.99 -11.80 17.43
CA ALA A 37 9.66 -12.05 18.83
C ALA A 37 8.25 -11.56 19.25
N MET A 38 7.66 -10.65 18.47
CA MET A 38 6.30 -10.13 18.67
C MET A 38 5.25 -10.97 17.92
N GLY A 39 5.68 -11.96 17.13
CA GLY A 39 4.79 -12.82 16.34
C GLY A 39 4.39 -12.25 14.99
N ARG A 40 5.05 -11.20 14.50
CA ARG A 40 4.79 -10.58 13.19
C ARG A 40 5.59 -11.30 12.12
N GLU A 41 5.00 -11.42 10.93
CA GLU A 41 5.62 -12.06 9.77
C GLU A 41 6.75 -11.17 9.22
N THR A 42 7.98 -11.65 9.26
CA THR A 42 9.16 -10.87 8.85
C THR A 42 9.75 -11.35 7.53
N LYS A 43 9.80 -12.66 7.29
CA LYS A 43 10.39 -13.22 6.06
C LYS A 43 9.52 -14.30 5.48
N MET A 44 9.30 -14.23 4.16
CA MET A 44 8.67 -15.29 3.39
C MET A 44 9.66 -15.81 2.36
N TRP A 45 10.05 -17.08 2.50
CA TRP A 45 10.96 -17.77 1.59
C TRP A 45 10.23 -18.20 0.33
N LEU A 46 10.88 -18.03 -0.81
CA LEU A 46 10.35 -18.44 -2.10
C LEU A 46 10.10 -19.95 -2.16
N PRO A 47 9.12 -20.41 -2.97
CA PRO A 47 8.80 -21.83 -3.14
C PRO A 47 10.05 -22.62 -3.57
N THR A 48 10.51 -23.55 -2.75
CA THR A 48 11.76 -24.28 -2.95
C THR A 48 11.46 -25.77 -3.14
N PRO A 49 12.08 -26.44 -4.12
CA PRO A 49 11.93 -27.88 -4.33
C PRO A 49 12.38 -28.67 -3.11
N VAL A 50 11.55 -29.62 -2.69
CA VAL A 50 11.82 -30.50 -1.53
C VAL A 50 11.42 -31.94 -1.83
N THR A 51 11.99 -32.90 -1.09
CA THR A 51 11.74 -34.33 -1.31
C THR A 51 10.74 -34.92 -0.34
N ALA A 52 10.40 -34.23 0.75
CA ALA A 52 9.53 -34.70 1.81
C ALA A 52 8.35 -33.75 2.07
N ASP A 53 7.34 -34.23 2.76
CA ASP A 53 6.17 -33.44 3.15
C ASP A 53 6.43 -32.47 4.31
N TYR A 54 7.59 -32.62 4.95
CA TYR A 54 8.16 -31.71 5.93
C TYR A 54 9.68 -31.69 5.80
N VAL A 55 10.24 -30.50 5.88
CA VAL A 55 11.71 -30.28 5.94
C VAL A 55 12.01 -29.30 7.06
N THR A 56 13.14 -29.48 7.72
CA THR A 56 13.56 -28.50 8.73
C THR A 56 13.78 -27.14 8.09
N ALA A 57 13.52 -26.06 8.83
CA ALA A 57 13.74 -24.69 8.33
C ALA A 57 15.19 -24.49 7.83
N ALA A 58 16.18 -25.05 8.55
CA ALA A 58 17.60 -24.96 8.14
C ALA A 58 17.87 -25.64 6.79
N ALA A 59 17.32 -26.85 6.59
CA ALA A 59 17.48 -27.58 5.34
C ALA A 59 16.82 -26.83 4.16
N LEU A 60 15.57 -26.33 4.36
CA LEU A 60 14.87 -25.55 3.35
C LEU A 60 15.66 -24.29 2.96
N LYS A 61 16.13 -23.52 3.94
CA LYS A 61 16.93 -22.31 3.71
C LYS A 61 18.22 -22.60 2.93
N ASN A 62 18.91 -23.70 3.26
CA ASN A 62 20.11 -24.10 2.54
C ASN A 62 19.80 -24.51 1.10
N THR A 63 18.73 -25.29 0.89
CA THR A 63 18.28 -25.66 -0.47
C THR A 63 17.90 -24.42 -1.30
N ALA A 64 17.12 -23.51 -0.70
CA ALA A 64 16.70 -22.27 -1.36
C ALA A 64 17.90 -21.42 -1.81
N LYS A 65 18.93 -21.28 -0.98
CA LYS A 65 20.14 -20.53 -1.29
C LYS A 65 21.07 -21.25 -2.28
N GLY A 66 21.01 -22.56 -2.36
CA GLY A 66 21.89 -23.40 -3.17
C GLY A 66 21.53 -23.42 -4.65
N SER A 67 22.32 -24.18 -5.41
CA SER A 67 22.17 -24.33 -6.87
C SER A 67 20.91 -25.08 -7.28
N THR A 68 20.33 -25.88 -6.40
CA THR A 68 19.05 -26.57 -6.61
C THR A 68 17.83 -25.66 -6.32
N GLY A 69 18.07 -24.48 -5.75
CA GLY A 69 17.08 -23.44 -5.52
C GLY A 69 17.37 -22.22 -6.41
N TYR A 70 17.63 -21.08 -5.78
CA TYR A 70 17.74 -19.79 -6.47
C TYR A 70 19.18 -19.32 -6.72
N SER A 71 20.18 -20.01 -6.18
CA SER A 71 21.60 -19.59 -6.22
C SER A 71 21.81 -18.16 -5.70
N ASP A 72 21.03 -17.75 -4.69
CA ASP A 72 21.02 -16.41 -4.12
C ASP A 72 21.08 -16.49 -2.58
N THR A 73 21.71 -15.50 -1.96
CA THR A 73 21.82 -15.43 -0.50
C THR A 73 20.52 -14.98 0.18
N ARG A 74 19.59 -14.36 -0.58
CA ARG A 74 18.31 -13.83 -0.09
C ARG A 74 17.12 -14.28 -0.95
N PRO A 75 16.83 -15.57 -1.10
CA PRO A 75 15.65 -16.05 -1.82
C PRO A 75 14.40 -15.93 -0.94
N TYR A 76 14.15 -14.72 -0.37
CA TYR A 76 13.01 -14.42 0.48
C TYR A 76 12.69 -12.92 0.42
N SER A 77 11.41 -12.58 0.56
CA SER A 77 10.96 -11.23 0.84
C SER A 77 11.07 -10.93 2.35
N GLU A 78 11.24 -9.66 2.71
CA GLU A 78 11.38 -9.23 4.09
C GLU A 78 10.52 -8.00 4.38
N THR A 79 9.79 -8.05 5.49
CA THR A 79 8.99 -6.94 6.03
C THR A 79 9.64 -6.42 7.30
N VAL A 80 9.85 -5.11 7.37
CA VAL A 80 10.41 -4.42 8.54
C VAL A 80 9.31 -3.57 9.17
N TYR A 81 9.13 -3.74 10.47
CA TYR A 81 8.13 -3.02 11.26
C TYR A 81 8.78 -1.92 12.09
N GLU A 82 8.02 -0.91 12.42
CA GLU A 82 8.44 0.08 13.42
C GLU A 82 8.55 -0.57 14.82
N ALA A 83 9.26 0.10 15.72
CA ALA A 83 9.45 -0.37 17.10
C ALA A 83 8.27 -0.04 18.04
N SER A 84 7.12 0.38 17.50
CA SER A 84 5.93 0.73 18.28
C SER A 84 4.93 -0.43 18.31
N PRO A 85 3.95 -0.42 19.27
CA PRO A 85 2.88 -1.41 19.34
C PRO A 85 1.85 -1.31 18.19
N LEU A 86 1.96 -0.34 17.29
CA LEU A 86 1.04 -0.14 16.17
C LEU A 86 1.29 -1.12 15.02
N ASP A 87 2.38 -1.89 15.07
CA ASP A 87 2.76 -2.90 14.07
C ASP A 87 2.81 -2.39 12.62
N ARG A 88 3.10 -1.09 12.44
CA ARG A 88 3.14 -0.48 11.12
C ARG A 88 4.39 -0.91 10.35
N VAL A 89 4.18 -1.26 9.10
CA VAL A 89 5.28 -1.61 8.19
C VAL A 89 6.01 -0.35 7.75
N THR A 90 7.34 -0.33 7.91
CA THR A 90 8.20 0.79 7.49
C THR A 90 8.98 0.48 6.22
N LYS A 91 9.30 -0.80 5.97
CA LYS A 91 9.97 -1.23 4.74
C LYS A 91 9.53 -2.62 4.33
N GLN A 92 9.45 -2.82 3.02
CA GLN A 92 9.26 -4.13 2.41
C GLN A 92 10.35 -4.33 1.35
N TYR A 93 11.00 -5.47 1.41
CA TYR A 93 12.03 -5.85 0.45
C TYR A 93 11.56 -7.06 -0.35
N GLY A 94 11.70 -7.00 -1.66
CA GLY A 94 11.56 -8.14 -2.55
C GLY A 94 12.65 -9.18 -2.34
N ALA A 95 12.46 -10.37 -2.91
CA ALA A 95 13.46 -11.44 -2.87
C ALA A 95 14.65 -11.11 -3.81
N GLY A 96 15.84 -11.57 -3.44
CA GLY A 96 17.08 -11.40 -4.20
C GLY A 96 18.08 -10.47 -3.53
N ALA A 97 19.33 -10.89 -3.42
CA ALA A 97 20.39 -10.13 -2.79
C ALA A 97 20.73 -8.85 -3.56
N ALA A 98 20.73 -8.91 -4.87
CA ALA A 98 20.99 -7.75 -5.73
C ALA A 98 19.89 -6.69 -5.61
N TRP A 99 18.63 -7.10 -5.50
CA TRP A 99 17.48 -6.22 -5.36
C TRP A 99 17.36 -5.61 -3.97
N TYR A 100 17.76 -6.33 -2.94
CA TYR A 100 17.71 -5.85 -1.55
C TYR A 100 18.49 -4.55 -1.33
N SER A 101 19.61 -4.37 -2.04
CA SER A 101 20.48 -3.20 -1.86
C SER A 101 19.89 -1.97 -2.53
N GLY A 102 19.17 -1.14 -1.76
CA GLY A 102 18.69 0.17 -2.21
C GLY A 102 17.28 0.20 -2.81
N HIS A 103 16.57 -0.94 -2.86
CA HIS A 103 15.24 -1.05 -3.49
C HIS A 103 14.12 -1.52 -2.52
N PRO A 104 13.96 -0.94 -1.32
CA PRO A 104 12.77 -1.22 -0.50
C PRO A 104 11.60 -0.38 -0.98
N VAL A 105 10.38 -0.93 -0.88
CA VAL A 105 9.20 -0.08 -0.72
C VAL A 105 9.25 0.47 0.70
N ALA A 106 9.37 1.79 0.86
CA ALA A 106 9.44 2.45 2.17
C ALA A 106 8.13 3.18 2.47
N THR A 107 7.68 3.11 3.72
CA THR A 107 6.47 3.78 4.20
C THR A 107 6.80 4.65 5.40
N ASP A 108 6.52 5.95 5.29
CA ASP A 108 6.65 6.92 6.37
C ASP A 108 5.26 7.37 6.83
N TYR A 109 5.04 7.42 8.14
CA TYR A 109 3.79 7.88 8.77
C TYR A 109 4.02 9.27 9.35
N LEU A 110 3.37 10.27 8.78
CA LEU A 110 3.63 11.68 9.01
C LEU A 110 2.32 12.43 9.28
N THR A 111 2.42 13.75 9.47
CA THR A 111 1.28 14.67 9.49
C THR A 111 1.52 15.82 8.51
N ASN A 112 0.47 16.49 8.06
CA ASN A 112 0.58 17.61 7.16
C ASN A 112 1.25 18.83 7.81
N THR A 113 1.86 19.66 6.97
CA THR A 113 2.45 20.96 7.32
C THR A 113 1.76 22.09 6.57
N VAL A 114 2.08 23.34 6.87
CA VAL A 114 1.51 24.51 6.17
C VAL A 114 2.34 24.96 4.95
N SER A 115 3.36 24.20 4.57
CA SER A 115 4.21 24.53 3.41
C SER A 115 4.90 23.30 2.85
N GLY A 116 5.39 23.42 1.60
CA GLY A 116 6.15 22.37 0.92
C GLY A 116 5.31 21.15 0.51
N VAL A 117 5.99 20.01 0.29
CA VAL A 117 5.38 18.78 -0.23
C VAL A 117 4.36 18.14 0.74
N LEU A 118 4.38 18.54 2.01
CA LEU A 118 3.46 18.02 3.03
C LEU A 118 2.26 18.95 3.27
N SER A 119 2.10 20.03 2.50
CA SER A 119 0.93 20.90 2.59
C SER A 119 -0.25 20.37 1.78
N CYS A 120 -1.46 20.70 2.22
CA CYS A 120 -2.70 20.30 1.57
C CYS A 120 -3.65 21.51 1.53
N LYS A 121 -4.21 21.83 0.35
CA LYS A 121 -5.25 22.87 0.23
C LYS A 121 -6.53 22.42 0.90
N LEU A 122 -7.23 23.36 1.52
CA LEU A 122 -8.53 23.16 2.12
C LEU A 122 -9.62 23.43 1.08
N TYR A 123 -10.27 22.38 0.59
CA TYR A 123 -11.50 22.50 -0.20
C TYR A 123 -12.71 22.15 0.65
N THR A 124 -13.80 22.91 0.50
CA THR A 124 -15.06 22.65 1.16
C THR A 124 -16.23 22.66 0.16
N THR A 125 -17.39 22.17 0.56
CA THR A 125 -18.58 22.15 -0.28
C THR A 125 -19.85 22.15 0.55
N ASP A 126 -20.91 22.79 0.03
CA ASP A 126 -22.30 22.68 0.50
C ASP A 126 -23.03 21.46 -0.11
N GLY A 127 -22.33 20.65 -0.92
CA GLY A 127 -22.88 19.52 -1.67
C GLY A 127 -23.22 19.84 -3.12
N ASN A 128 -23.21 21.12 -3.53
CA ASN A 128 -23.50 21.56 -4.90
C ASN A 128 -22.39 22.43 -5.50
N THR A 129 -21.77 23.26 -4.67
CA THR A 129 -20.72 24.20 -5.07
C THR A 129 -19.40 23.81 -4.38
N LEU A 130 -18.30 23.99 -5.10
CA LEU A 130 -16.95 23.84 -4.57
C LEU A 130 -16.48 25.20 -4.08
N ASP A 131 -15.88 25.24 -2.89
CA ASP A 131 -15.20 26.41 -2.34
C ASP A 131 -13.72 26.06 -2.10
N ASP A 132 -12.80 26.84 -2.67
CA ASP A 132 -11.36 26.71 -2.47
C ASP A 132 -10.87 27.49 -1.24
N ASN A 133 -11.77 28.11 -0.50
CA ASN A 133 -11.51 28.90 0.72
C ASN A 133 -10.42 29.98 0.49
N GLY A 134 -10.36 30.55 -0.72
CA GLY A 134 -9.35 31.55 -1.09
C GLY A 134 -7.92 31.01 -1.12
N GLY A 135 -7.76 29.69 -1.34
CA GLY A 135 -6.46 29.02 -1.36
C GLY A 135 -5.90 28.66 0.01
N GLU A 136 -6.73 28.68 1.07
CA GLU A 136 -6.33 28.29 2.42
C GLU A 136 -5.80 26.86 2.48
N LEU A 137 -4.88 26.60 3.40
CA LEU A 137 -4.30 25.27 3.65
C LEU A 137 -4.85 24.68 4.95
N TYR A 138 -4.90 23.36 5.03
CA TYR A 138 -5.10 22.69 6.31
C TYR A 138 -4.01 23.11 7.31
N ALA A 139 -4.41 23.46 8.54
CA ALA A 139 -3.47 23.73 9.61
C ALA A 139 -2.57 22.50 9.87
N ALA A 140 -1.34 22.75 10.33
CA ALA A 140 -0.38 21.67 10.59
C ALA A 140 -0.92 20.64 11.59
N GLY A 141 -0.69 19.35 11.33
CA GLY A 141 -1.12 18.25 12.18
C GLY A 141 -2.63 17.91 12.13
N MET A 142 -3.39 18.53 11.21
CA MET A 142 -4.83 18.25 11.06
C MET A 142 -5.11 16.99 10.25
N LEU A 143 -4.18 16.60 9.37
CA LEU A 143 -4.29 15.41 8.52
C LEU A 143 -3.22 14.39 8.91
N GLN A 144 -3.60 13.13 8.96
CA GLN A 144 -2.65 12.02 8.95
C GLN A 144 -2.16 11.82 7.52
N MET A 145 -0.90 11.42 7.39
CA MET A 145 -0.30 11.24 6.08
C MET A 145 0.55 9.99 6.02
N VAL A 146 0.39 9.26 4.94
CA VAL A 146 1.26 8.12 4.59
C VAL A 146 2.02 8.49 3.33
N LYS A 147 3.35 8.47 3.42
CA LYS A 147 4.23 8.56 2.27
C LYS A 147 4.72 7.17 1.93
N THR A 148 4.55 6.76 0.68
CA THR A 148 5.12 5.53 0.14
C THR A 148 6.17 5.89 -0.91
N THR A 149 7.35 5.28 -0.79
CA THR A 149 8.40 5.38 -1.81
C THR A 149 8.57 3.98 -2.40
N ASP A 150 8.42 3.86 -3.71
CA ASP A 150 8.58 2.58 -4.41
C ASP A 150 10.04 2.18 -4.57
N GLU A 151 10.29 1.04 -5.18
CA GLU A 151 11.64 0.47 -5.39
C GLU A 151 12.51 1.35 -6.31
N ASP A 152 11.91 2.18 -7.16
CA ASP A 152 12.59 3.10 -8.07
C ASP A 152 12.79 4.50 -7.46
N GLY A 153 12.31 4.71 -6.22
CA GLY A 153 12.44 5.97 -5.50
C GLY A 153 11.32 6.98 -5.78
N ASN A 154 10.25 6.60 -6.51
CA ASN A 154 9.12 7.49 -6.74
C ASN A 154 8.27 7.58 -5.46
N ALA A 155 7.93 8.81 -5.08
CA ALA A 155 7.17 9.07 -3.86
C ALA A 155 5.71 9.35 -4.17
N SER A 156 4.82 8.76 -3.39
CA SER A 156 3.39 9.06 -3.33
C SER A 156 2.98 9.39 -1.91
N TYR A 157 1.94 10.21 -1.77
CA TYR A 157 1.43 10.66 -0.47
C TYR A 157 -0.08 10.52 -0.44
N THR A 158 -0.61 9.98 0.66
CA THR A 158 -2.04 9.93 0.94
C THR A 158 -2.32 10.74 2.20
N PHE A 159 -3.19 11.73 2.11
CA PHE A 159 -3.61 12.57 3.23
C PHE A 159 -5.01 12.16 3.66
N THR A 160 -5.18 11.92 4.94
CA THR A 160 -6.42 11.40 5.52
C THR A 160 -6.87 12.30 6.67
N ASP A 161 -8.15 12.64 6.71
CA ASP A 161 -8.72 13.44 7.78
C ASP A 161 -9.05 12.59 9.04
N LYS A 162 -9.59 13.24 10.09
CA LYS A 162 -9.95 12.58 11.35
C LYS A 162 -11.10 11.58 11.25
N GLN A 163 -11.84 11.58 10.14
CA GLN A 163 -12.89 10.61 9.83
C GLN A 163 -12.37 9.48 8.93
N GLU A 164 -11.04 9.35 8.81
CA GLU A 164 -10.38 8.34 7.96
C GLU A 164 -10.72 8.47 6.47
N ARG A 165 -11.15 9.67 6.01
CA ARG A 165 -11.43 9.93 4.60
C ARG A 165 -10.17 10.46 3.93
N THR A 166 -9.83 9.91 2.78
CA THR A 166 -8.76 10.47 1.94
C THR A 166 -9.19 11.82 1.37
N VAL A 167 -8.45 12.88 1.67
CA VAL A 167 -8.71 14.24 1.17
C VAL A 167 -7.78 14.63 0.03
N LEU A 168 -6.59 14.02 -0.05
CA LEU A 168 -5.62 14.26 -1.10
C LEU A 168 -4.79 13.01 -1.35
N THR A 169 -4.61 12.66 -2.61
CA THR A 169 -3.50 11.79 -3.05
C THR A 169 -2.56 12.62 -3.92
N ARG A 170 -1.27 12.58 -3.62
CA ARG A 170 -0.20 13.28 -4.33
C ARG A 170 0.79 12.28 -4.89
N GLN A 171 1.03 12.31 -6.18
CA GLN A 171 2.13 11.59 -6.81
C GLN A 171 3.21 12.58 -7.21
N MET A 172 4.47 12.18 -7.04
CA MET A 172 5.59 13.01 -7.46
C MET A 172 6.11 12.54 -8.81
N ASN A 173 6.22 13.49 -9.76
CA ASN A 173 6.93 13.30 -11.02
C ASN A 173 8.16 14.24 -11.00
N GLY A 174 9.28 13.73 -10.50
CA GLY A 174 10.42 14.58 -10.15
C GLY A 174 10.04 15.59 -9.07
N THR A 175 10.01 16.88 -9.41
CA THR A 175 9.59 17.98 -8.52
C THR A 175 8.13 18.40 -8.70
N GLU A 176 7.46 17.91 -9.75
CA GLU A 176 6.05 18.21 -10.02
C GLU A 176 5.14 17.40 -9.11
N GLN A 177 4.13 18.08 -8.53
CA GLN A 177 3.10 17.47 -7.69
C GLN A 177 1.86 17.22 -8.54
N LEU A 178 1.45 15.97 -8.64
CA LEU A 178 0.25 15.53 -9.31
C LEU A 178 -0.82 15.22 -8.25
N ASP A 179 -1.64 16.22 -7.96
CA ASP A 179 -2.60 16.23 -6.84
C ASP A 179 -3.99 15.86 -7.28
N THR A 180 -4.57 14.84 -6.66
CA THR A 180 -5.99 14.52 -6.76
C THR A 180 -6.67 14.77 -5.42
N TYR A 181 -7.58 15.76 -5.37
CA TYR A 181 -8.33 16.10 -4.16
C TYR A 181 -9.71 15.42 -4.13
N PHE A 182 -10.11 15.02 -2.95
CA PHE A 182 -11.42 14.43 -2.66
C PHE A 182 -12.17 15.35 -1.69
N VAL A 183 -13.30 15.89 -2.12
CA VAL A 183 -14.04 16.90 -1.35
C VAL A 183 -15.38 16.32 -0.91
N TYR A 184 -15.63 16.39 0.38
CA TYR A 184 -16.80 15.79 1.02
C TYR A 184 -17.72 16.86 1.60
N ASP A 185 -19.04 16.61 1.55
CA ASP A 185 -20.02 17.43 2.26
C ASP A 185 -20.00 17.16 3.79
N ALA A 186 -20.79 17.93 4.52
CA ALA A 186 -20.90 17.80 5.98
C ALA A 186 -21.46 16.43 6.44
N LYS A 187 -22.11 15.68 5.55
CA LYS A 187 -22.64 14.34 5.82
C LYS A 187 -21.62 13.23 5.48
N GLY A 188 -20.47 13.58 4.92
CA GLY A 188 -19.42 12.65 4.49
C GLY A 188 -19.61 12.08 3.08
N ASN A 189 -20.52 12.62 2.28
CA ASN A 189 -20.65 12.20 0.89
C ASN A 189 -19.53 12.83 0.03
N LEU A 190 -18.92 12.05 -0.86
CA LEU A 190 -17.93 12.52 -1.81
C LEU A 190 -18.62 13.34 -2.91
N CYS A 191 -18.43 14.65 -2.94
CA CYS A 191 -19.08 15.56 -3.90
C CYS A 191 -18.20 15.88 -5.09
N PHE A 192 -16.88 16.01 -4.90
CA PHE A 192 -15.95 16.32 -5.98
C PHE A 192 -14.69 15.47 -5.89
N VAL A 193 -14.18 15.05 -7.08
CA VAL A 193 -12.81 14.55 -7.23
C VAL A 193 -12.11 15.45 -8.23
N LEU A 194 -11.14 16.23 -7.75
CA LEU A 194 -10.41 17.22 -8.54
C LEU A 194 -9.11 16.58 -9.03
N GLN A 195 -9.00 16.39 -10.34
CA GLN A 195 -7.81 15.80 -10.95
C GLN A 195 -6.61 16.76 -10.96
N PRO A 196 -5.38 16.30 -11.19
CA PRO A 196 -4.18 17.15 -11.13
C PRO A 196 -4.27 18.39 -12.04
N GLU A 197 -4.84 18.28 -13.24
CA GLU A 197 -4.94 19.41 -14.17
C GLU A 197 -5.92 20.49 -13.69
N TYR A 198 -6.90 20.13 -12.84
CA TYR A 198 -7.75 21.11 -12.18
C TYR A 198 -6.94 22.14 -11.37
N GLN A 199 -5.82 21.72 -10.76
CA GLN A 199 -4.97 22.62 -9.95
C GLN A 199 -4.32 23.73 -10.79
N LYS A 200 -4.24 23.56 -12.12
CA LYS A 200 -3.66 24.54 -13.05
C LYS A 200 -4.71 25.43 -13.69
N THR A 201 -5.90 24.89 -13.97
CA THR A 201 -6.92 25.53 -14.80
C THR A 201 -8.15 26.01 -14.04
N ALA A 202 -8.44 25.41 -12.88
CA ALA A 202 -9.66 25.58 -12.09
C ALA A 202 -10.96 25.24 -12.88
N ASP A 203 -10.85 24.41 -13.93
CA ASP A 203 -12.00 24.04 -14.77
C ASP A 203 -12.65 22.76 -14.25
N LEU A 204 -13.76 22.93 -13.50
CA LEU A 204 -14.55 21.81 -12.96
C LEU A 204 -15.22 20.97 -14.06
N SER A 205 -15.51 21.57 -15.21
CA SER A 205 -16.18 20.84 -16.30
C SER A 205 -15.26 19.80 -16.94
N LEU A 206 -14.00 20.17 -17.14
CA LEU A 206 -13.02 19.34 -17.84
C LEU A 206 -12.26 18.39 -16.90
N TYR A 207 -12.04 18.79 -15.62
CA TYR A 207 -11.07 18.10 -14.77
C TYR A 207 -11.60 17.67 -13.41
N ALA A 208 -12.95 17.64 -13.23
CA ALA A 208 -13.53 17.16 -11.99
C ALA A 208 -14.64 16.12 -12.21
N PHE A 209 -14.63 15.07 -11.40
CA PHE A 209 -15.83 14.28 -11.16
C PHE A 209 -16.71 15.03 -10.17
N GLN A 210 -18.01 15.07 -10.42
CA GLN A 210 -18.97 15.75 -9.56
C GLN A 210 -20.13 14.81 -9.23
N TYR A 211 -20.59 14.83 -7.99
CA TYR A 211 -21.68 13.99 -7.51
C TYR A 211 -22.66 14.82 -6.69
N LYS A 212 -23.96 14.52 -6.81
CA LYS A 212 -25.01 15.13 -5.96
C LYS A 212 -25.82 14.03 -5.28
N TYR A 213 -26.27 14.34 -4.09
CA TYR A 213 -26.96 13.39 -3.23
C TYR A 213 -28.29 13.93 -2.76
N ASP A 214 -29.25 13.03 -2.51
CA ASP A 214 -30.50 13.37 -1.86
C ASP A 214 -30.36 13.39 -0.32
N ASN A 215 -31.47 13.73 0.35
CA ASN A 215 -31.49 13.80 1.81
C ASN A 215 -31.26 12.45 2.52
N ARG A 216 -31.25 11.34 1.79
CA ARG A 216 -30.99 9.97 2.28
C ARG A 216 -29.57 9.50 1.89
N ASN A 217 -28.68 10.42 1.48
CA ASN A 217 -27.32 10.14 1.03
C ASN A 217 -27.23 9.19 -0.18
N ARG A 218 -28.26 9.15 -1.05
CA ARG A 218 -28.23 8.40 -2.30
C ARG A 218 -27.75 9.31 -3.41
N CYS A 219 -26.75 8.86 -4.19
CA CYS A 219 -26.25 9.61 -5.35
C CYS A 219 -27.38 9.68 -6.42
N THR A 220 -27.80 10.90 -6.74
CA THR A 220 -28.87 11.18 -7.69
C THR A 220 -28.34 11.72 -9.01
N TRP A 221 -27.12 12.23 -9.04
CA TRP A 221 -26.51 12.81 -10.22
C TRP A 221 -24.99 12.64 -10.19
N LYS A 222 -24.40 12.39 -11.35
CA LYS A 222 -22.96 12.25 -11.53
C LYS A 222 -22.55 12.92 -12.85
N LYS A 223 -21.49 13.71 -12.82
CA LYS A 223 -20.82 14.25 -14.01
C LYS A 223 -19.38 13.72 -14.08
N LEU A 224 -18.99 13.26 -15.25
CA LEU A 224 -17.60 12.85 -15.53
C LEU A 224 -16.81 14.05 -16.07
N PRO A 225 -15.48 14.08 -15.90
CA PRO A 225 -14.61 15.07 -16.54
C PRO A 225 -14.84 15.11 -18.05
N GLY A 226 -14.99 16.32 -18.60
CA GLY A 226 -15.21 16.52 -20.03
C GLY A 226 -16.58 16.09 -20.57
N ALA A 227 -17.51 15.62 -19.73
CA ALA A 227 -18.88 15.35 -20.16
C ALA A 227 -19.70 16.65 -20.20
N GLU A 228 -20.59 16.78 -21.23
CA GLU A 228 -21.56 17.87 -21.35
C GLU A 228 -22.76 17.69 -20.41
#